data_8fc9e391c63a34db19060ca317d4e415
#
_entry.id   8fc9e391c63a34db19060ca317d4e415
#
_cell.length_a   1.000
_cell.length_b   1.000
_cell.length_c   1.000
_cell.angle_alpha   90.00
_cell.angle_beta   90.00
_cell.angle_gamma   90.00
#
_symmetry.space_group_name_H-M   'P 1'
#
loop_
_entity.id
_entity.type
_entity.pdbx_description
1 polymer ?
#
loop_
_entity_poly.entity_id
_entity_poly.type
_entity_poly.pdbx_seq_one_letter_code
_entity_poly.pdbx_strand_id
1 'polypeptide(L)'
;MNSRERFLEVMRFGKPDRVPYFEEGIRDEVLKVWRKQGLRRGADIRKVFPSDRHAELEPDVDPIPQIKTWPASLSELEVLRKSLDHRDDGRLPGDLSVHVKAGKTRDYPLMLRMHRGFFLSMGVREWNRFRGLIELLIYDPQLVRESMSIQGEFAAKLTERLLRMVDVDAAVFSEPIGGNDKPLISPRMYEEFVLKSYEPVLAVIRQYGVETIIFRTYANARILIPSILKWGFNCLWACEVNIEAMDYRELRREFGQDLRLIGGIDLDALRHGKEAIMREILQKVPPLLAEGGYVPLADGRIREDVPFENYVYYRRLLETVTQR
;
A
#
# COMPACT_ATOMS: atom_id res chain seq x y z
N MET A 1 -24.31 1.72 -5.53
CA MET A 1 -23.34 2.28 -4.55
C MET A 1 -22.26 3.06 -5.29
N ASN A 2 -21.72 4.13 -4.70
CA ASN A 2 -20.53 4.81 -5.22
C ASN A 2 -19.21 4.06 -4.83
N SER A 3 -18.04 4.53 -5.30
CA SER A 3 -16.76 3.88 -5.05
C SER A 3 -16.41 3.82 -3.55
N ARG A 4 -16.68 4.91 -2.80
CA ARG A 4 -16.43 4.97 -1.36
C ARG A 4 -17.31 4.00 -0.58
N GLU A 5 -18.58 3.94 -0.89
CA GLU A 5 -19.54 3.04 -0.24
C GLU A 5 -19.12 1.57 -0.45
N ARG A 6 -18.76 1.19 -1.71
CA ARG A 6 -18.26 -0.15 -2.01
C ARG A 6 -17.03 -0.51 -1.20
N PHE A 7 -16.05 0.41 -1.15
CA PHE A 7 -14.83 0.19 -0.38
C PHE A 7 -15.11 -0.04 1.11
N LEU A 8 -15.90 0.83 1.72
CA LEU A 8 -16.25 0.73 3.13
C LEU A 8 -17.03 -0.54 3.45
N GLU A 9 -17.98 -0.92 2.59
CA GLU A 9 -18.72 -2.18 2.74
C GLU A 9 -17.79 -3.39 2.67
N VAL A 10 -16.87 -3.44 1.69
CA VAL A 10 -15.89 -4.53 1.61
C VAL A 10 -15.01 -4.58 2.86
N MET A 11 -14.50 -3.44 3.32
CA MET A 11 -13.62 -3.40 4.49
C MET A 11 -14.34 -3.82 5.79
N ARG A 12 -15.66 -3.78 5.83
CA ARG A 12 -16.51 -4.23 6.94
C ARG A 12 -17.06 -5.64 6.76
N PHE A 13 -16.62 -6.38 5.75
CA PHE A 13 -17.19 -7.67 5.36
C PHE A 13 -18.69 -7.60 5.03
N GLY A 14 -19.17 -6.43 4.61
CA GLY A 14 -20.55 -6.20 4.18
C GLY A 14 -20.81 -6.74 2.77
N LYS A 15 -21.99 -6.39 2.24
CA LYS A 15 -22.47 -6.87 0.94
C LYS A 15 -22.64 -5.71 -0.06
N PRO A 16 -21.58 -5.24 -0.72
CA PRO A 16 -21.71 -4.21 -1.74
C PRO A 16 -22.47 -4.75 -2.96
N ASP A 17 -22.96 -3.84 -3.82
CA ASP A 17 -23.54 -4.21 -5.12
C ASP A 17 -22.54 -4.93 -6.02
N ARG A 18 -21.26 -4.59 -5.91
CA ARG A 18 -20.06 -5.28 -6.41
C ARG A 18 -18.84 -4.78 -5.62
N VAL A 19 -17.72 -5.47 -5.75
CA VAL A 19 -16.44 -4.97 -5.20
C VAL A 19 -15.90 -3.79 -6.01
N PRO A 20 -15.10 -2.89 -5.42
CA PRO A 20 -14.46 -1.82 -6.18
C PRO A 20 -13.45 -2.39 -7.19
N TYR A 21 -13.38 -1.77 -8.37
CA TYR A 21 -12.36 -2.05 -9.39
C TYR A 21 -11.24 -1.04 -9.27
N PHE A 22 -10.24 -1.34 -8.46
CA PHE A 22 -9.05 -0.52 -8.36
C PHE A 22 -8.03 -0.88 -9.43
N GLU A 23 -7.09 0.03 -9.67
CA GLU A 23 -5.97 -0.14 -10.58
C GLU A 23 -4.72 0.51 -9.99
N GLU A 24 -3.61 -0.22 -10.02
CA GLU A 24 -2.28 0.32 -9.66
C GLU A 24 -1.73 1.30 -10.72
N GLY A 25 -2.37 1.32 -11.87
CA GLY A 25 -2.10 2.19 -13.00
C GLY A 25 -1.40 1.48 -14.17
N ILE A 26 -1.55 2.11 -15.32
CA ILE A 26 -0.97 1.67 -16.59
C ILE A 26 0.04 2.73 -17.03
N ARG A 27 1.29 2.35 -17.20
CA ARG A 27 2.38 3.27 -17.56
C ARG A 27 2.25 3.72 -19.03
N ASP A 28 2.76 4.89 -19.34
CA ASP A 28 2.74 5.43 -20.71
C ASP A 28 3.46 4.54 -21.73
N GLU A 29 4.52 3.84 -21.30
CA GLU A 29 5.24 2.88 -22.14
C GLU A 29 4.31 1.73 -22.57
N VAL A 30 3.52 1.20 -21.65
CA VAL A 30 2.52 0.16 -21.93
C VAL A 30 1.48 0.64 -22.94
N LEU A 31 0.99 1.86 -22.78
CA LEU A 31 0.03 2.45 -23.71
C LEU A 31 0.62 2.61 -25.12
N LYS A 32 1.94 2.91 -25.23
CA LYS A 32 2.64 2.95 -26.53
C LYS A 32 2.67 1.57 -27.20
N VAL A 33 2.96 0.51 -26.44
CA VAL A 33 2.94 -0.88 -26.93
C VAL A 33 1.52 -1.27 -27.34
N TRP A 34 0.53 -1.03 -26.50
CA TRP A 34 -0.87 -1.39 -26.76
C TRP A 34 -1.48 -0.69 -27.96
N ARG A 35 -1.05 0.56 -28.28
CA ARG A 35 -1.46 1.25 -29.52
C ARG A 35 -1.01 0.53 -30.78
N LYS A 36 0.10 -0.22 -30.74
CA LYS A 36 0.54 -1.10 -31.84
C LYS A 36 -0.23 -2.41 -31.90
N GLN A 37 -0.89 -2.79 -30.79
CA GLN A 37 -1.67 -4.03 -30.63
C GLN A 37 -3.18 -3.82 -30.77
N GLY A 38 -3.64 -2.63 -31.18
CA GLY A 38 -5.05 -2.36 -31.44
C GLY A 38 -5.74 -1.38 -30.48
N LEU A 39 -5.06 -0.85 -29.48
CA LEU A 39 -5.63 0.25 -28.69
C LEU A 39 -5.73 1.50 -29.57
N ARG A 40 -6.95 2.04 -29.73
CA ARG A 40 -7.21 3.22 -30.55
C ARG A 40 -6.35 4.41 -30.12
N ARG A 41 -5.73 5.10 -31.07
CA ARG A 41 -5.00 6.35 -30.81
C ARG A 41 -5.94 7.39 -30.17
N GLY A 42 -5.50 8.04 -29.10
CA GLY A 42 -6.29 9.04 -28.38
C GLY A 42 -7.43 8.47 -27.52
N ALA A 43 -7.53 7.14 -27.39
CA ALA A 43 -8.50 6.54 -26.49
C ALA A 43 -8.20 6.96 -25.04
N ASP A 44 -9.24 7.42 -24.36
CA ASP A 44 -9.19 7.61 -22.90
C ASP A 44 -9.20 6.25 -22.21
N ILE A 45 -8.08 5.88 -21.62
CA ILE A 45 -7.90 4.57 -21.01
C ILE A 45 -8.90 4.32 -19.89
N ARG A 46 -9.34 5.36 -19.18
CA ARG A 46 -10.33 5.27 -18.11
C ARG A 46 -11.74 4.95 -18.63
N LYS A 47 -12.01 5.30 -19.89
CA LYS A 47 -13.25 4.92 -20.58
C LYS A 47 -13.18 3.52 -21.17
N VAL A 48 -11.98 3.10 -21.61
CA VAL A 48 -11.76 1.74 -22.14
C VAL A 48 -11.80 0.71 -21.00
N PHE A 49 -11.19 1.05 -19.87
CA PHE A 49 -11.16 0.22 -18.66
C PHE A 49 -11.68 1.02 -17.47
N PRO A 50 -13.01 1.09 -17.28
CA PRO A 50 -13.58 1.78 -16.14
C PRO A 50 -13.03 1.23 -14.82
N SER A 51 -12.57 2.13 -13.95
CA SER A 51 -12.11 1.80 -12.61
C SER A 51 -12.82 2.68 -11.59
N ASP A 52 -12.99 2.15 -10.38
CA ASP A 52 -13.49 2.95 -9.27
C ASP A 52 -12.40 3.93 -8.82
N ARG A 53 -12.80 5.18 -8.65
CA ARG A 53 -11.88 6.21 -8.18
C ARG A 53 -11.50 5.94 -6.73
N HIS A 54 -10.24 6.04 -6.40
CA HIS A 54 -9.70 6.23 -5.06
C HIS A 54 -8.66 7.35 -5.09
N ALA A 55 -8.33 7.89 -3.95
CA ALA A 55 -7.29 8.91 -3.81
C ALA A 55 -6.41 8.62 -2.61
N GLU A 56 -5.14 9.00 -2.73
CA GLU A 56 -4.18 8.95 -1.63
C GLU A 56 -3.71 10.36 -1.30
N LEU A 57 -3.77 10.71 -0.02
CA LEU A 57 -3.09 11.88 0.52
C LEU A 57 -1.68 11.48 0.92
N GLU A 58 -0.69 12.07 0.28
CA GLU A 58 0.72 11.81 0.53
C GLU A 58 1.42 13.08 1.04
N PRO A 59 1.50 13.29 2.36
CA PRO A 59 2.31 14.36 2.90
C PRO A 59 3.80 14.06 2.68
N ASP A 60 4.61 15.11 2.65
CA ASP A 60 6.06 14.96 2.60
C ASP A 60 6.58 14.55 3.99
N VAL A 61 7.01 13.30 4.09
CA VAL A 61 7.59 12.72 5.31
C VAL A 61 9.12 12.65 5.27
N ASP A 62 9.75 13.12 4.20
CA ASP A 62 11.21 13.16 4.09
C ASP A 62 11.81 14.29 4.94
N PRO A 63 13.06 14.17 5.36
CA PRO A 63 13.79 15.27 6.01
C PRO A 63 13.90 16.51 5.12
N ILE A 64 13.57 17.69 5.66
CA ILE A 64 13.70 18.99 4.98
C ILE A 64 14.56 19.93 5.86
N PRO A 65 15.74 20.38 5.41
CA PRO A 65 16.41 20.00 4.15
C PRO A 65 16.85 18.54 4.13
N GLN A 66 17.06 18.01 2.94
CA GLN A 66 17.53 16.63 2.77
C GLN A 66 18.84 16.40 3.52
N ILE A 67 18.90 15.31 4.27
CA ILE A 67 20.11 14.89 4.99
C ILE A 67 21.07 14.24 4.00
N LYS A 68 22.21 14.89 3.75
CA LYS A 68 23.25 14.36 2.87
C LYS A 68 24.03 13.21 3.50
N THR A 69 24.39 13.37 4.77
CA THR A 69 25.08 12.35 5.57
C THR A 69 24.16 11.94 6.71
N TRP A 70 23.70 10.72 6.68
CA TRP A 70 22.79 10.20 7.69
C TRP A 70 23.50 10.08 9.06
N PRO A 71 22.85 10.41 10.19
CA PRO A 71 23.45 10.30 11.51
C PRO A 71 24.10 8.94 11.75
N ALA A 72 25.32 8.96 12.26
CA ALA A 72 26.13 7.80 12.59
C ALA A 72 26.28 7.59 14.10
N SER A 73 25.76 8.54 14.91
CA SER A 73 25.78 8.48 16.38
C SER A 73 24.53 9.13 16.98
N LEU A 74 24.24 8.81 18.25
CA LEU A 74 23.12 9.43 18.98
C LEU A 74 23.23 10.95 19.10
N SER A 75 24.45 11.48 19.20
CA SER A 75 24.68 12.93 19.28
C SER A 75 24.34 13.66 17.97
N GLU A 76 24.36 12.97 16.85
CA GLU A 76 24.01 13.55 15.55
C GLU A 76 22.51 13.52 15.23
N LEU A 77 21.69 12.84 16.04
CA LEU A 77 20.25 12.73 15.81
C LEU A 77 19.50 14.08 15.87
N GLU A 78 20.11 15.09 16.43
CA GLU A 78 19.55 16.45 16.43
C GLU A 78 19.36 17.00 15.00
N VAL A 79 20.21 16.61 14.06
CA VAL A 79 20.06 16.94 12.63
C VAL A 79 18.76 16.36 12.08
N LEU A 80 18.46 15.10 12.43
CA LEU A 80 17.21 14.44 12.02
C LEU A 80 15.99 15.15 12.65
N ARG A 81 16.03 15.46 13.96
CA ARG A 81 14.95 16.17 14.65
C ARG A 81 14.63 17.52 14.01
N LYS A 82 15.66 18.30 13.70
CA LYS A 82 15.50 19.63 13.07
C LYS A 82 14.95 19.56 11.65
N SER A 83 15.25 18.50 10.92
CA SER A 83 14.78 18.33 9.55
C SER A 83 13.36 17.75 9.44
N LEU A 84 12.74 17.35 10.55
CA LEU A 84 11.41 16.75 10.63
C LEU A 84 10.43 17.67 11.38
N ASP A 85 10.25 18.93 10.91
CA ASP A 85 9.23 19.83 11.46
C ASP A 85 7.85 19.56 10.85
N HIS A 86 6.94 19.03 11.66
CA HIS A 86 5.56 18.74 11.26
C HIS A 86 4.69 19.98 11.01
N ARG A 87 5.16 21.18 11.43
CA ARG A 87 4.43 22.45 11.27
C ARG A 87 4.67 23.07 9.89
N ASP A 88 5.68 22.63 9.17
CA ASP A 88 5.98 23.13 7.84
C ASP A 88 4.82 22.85 6.87
N ASP A 89 4.22 23.90 6.31
CA ASP A 89 3.11 23.80 5.35
C ASP A 89 3.53 23.17 4.03
N GLY A 90 4.81 23.23 3.68
CA GLY A 90 5.36 22.59 2.50
C GLY A 90 5.22 21.06 2.51
N ARG A 91 4.92 20.47 3.68
CA ARG A 91 4.69 19.02 3.83
C ARG A 91 3.27 18.59 3.48
N LEU A 92 2.33 19.53 3.42
CA LEU A 92 0.95 19.22 3.14
C LEU A 92 0.77 18.85 1.65
N PRO A 93 -0.06 17.83 1.34
CA PRO A 93 -0.35 17.46 -0.04
C PRO A 93 -0.93 18.64 -0.84
N GLY A 94 -0.46 18.84 -2.07
CA GLY A 94 -0.90 19.96 -2.90
C GLY A 94 -2.40 19.94 -3.26
N ASP A 95 -3.01 18.77 -3.25
CA ASP A 95 -4.44 18.55 -3.50
C ASP A 95 -5.30 18.47 -2.23
N LEU A 96 -4.72 18.67 -1.05
CA LEU A 96 -5.43 18.62 0.23
C LEU A 96 -6.71 19.48 0.24
N SER A 97 -6.64 20.70 -0.30
CA SER A 97 -7.78 21.62 -0.36
C SER A 97 -8.99 21.06 -1.14
N VAL A 98 -8.72 20.22 -2.16
CA VAL A 98 -9.78 19.56 -2.95
C VAL A 98 -10.52 18.55 -2.07
N HIS A 99 -9.79 17.76 -1.29
CA HIS A 99 -10.34 16.74 -0.42
C HIS A 99 -11.06 17.34 0.79
N VAL A 100 -10.53 18.42 1.36
CA VAL A 100 -11.20 19.18 2.43
C VAL A 100 -12.54 19.72 1.96
N LYS A 101 -12.60 20.33 0.75
CA LYS A 101 -13.85 20.85 0.18
C LYS A 101 -14.86 19.72 -0.11
N ALA A 102 -14.40 18.57 -0.59
CA ALA A 102 -15.28 17.43 -0.84
C ALA A 102 -15.87 16.84 0.47
N GLY A 103 -15.12 16.92 1.55
CA GLY A 103 -15.56 16.50 2.88
C GLY A 103 -16.13 15.07 2.91
N LYS A 104 -17.17 14.87 3.73
CA LYS A 104 -17.85 13.57 3.86
C LYS A 104 -18.73 13.19 2.67
N THR A 105 -19.02 14.13 1.77
CA THR A 105 -19.87 13.91 0.59
C THR A 105 -19.12 13.35 -0.62
N ARG A 106 -17.81 13.15 -0.52
CA ARG A 106 -17.02 12.55 -1.59
C ARG A 106 -17.52 11.14 -1.93
N ASP A 107 -17.47 10.78 -3.19
CA ASP A 107 -17.93 9.50 -3.74
C ASP A 107 -16.81 8.46 -3.94
N TYR A 108 -15.59 8.76 -3.47
CA TYR A 108 -14.41 7.90 -3.56
C TYR A 108 -13.74 7.75 -2.20
N PRO A 109 -13.10 6.58 -1.90
CA PRO A 109 -12.30 6.42 -0.71
C PRO A 109 -11.04 7.28 -0.77
N LEU A 110 -10.75 7.95 0.34
CA LEU A 110 -9.54 8.73 0.56
C LEU A 110 -8.66 8.01 1.57
N MET A 111 -7.43 7.70 1.18
CA MET A 111 -6.46 6.97 1.99
C MET A 111 -5.31 7.89 2.38
N LEU A 112 -4.92 7.88 3.64
CA LEU A 112 -3.78 8.65 4.12
C LEU A 112 -2.53 7.78 4.12
N ARG A 113 -1.53 8.13 3.29
CA ARG A 113 -0.25 7.41 3.22
C ARG A 113 0.82 8.13 4.02
N MET A 114 1.01 7.70 5.28
CA MET A 114 1.91 8.35 6.24
C MET A 114 3.31 7.78 6.30
N HIS A 115 3.57 6.69 5.59
CA HIS A 115 4.85 6.00 5.72
C HIS A 115 5.33 5.44 4.38
N ARG A 116 6.65 5.55 4.15
CA ARG A 116 7.32 5.04 2.95
C ARG A 116 8.16 3.79 3.19
N GLY A 117 8.12 3.25 4.42
CA GLY A 117 8.82 2.05 4.82
C GLY A 117 10.12 2.30 5.59
N PHE A 118 10.52 1.28 6.34
CA PHE A 118 11.67 1.31 7.23
C PHE A 118 12.96 1.74 6.55
N PHE A 119 13.31 1.09 5.45
CA PHE A 119 14.58 1.37 4.77
C PHE A 119 14.66 2.80 4.25
N LEU A 120 13.59 3.31 3.64
CA LEU A 120 13.55 4.69 3.16
C LEU A 120 13.58 5.70 4.31
N SER A 121 12.91 5.39 5.41
CA SER A 121 12.94 6.20 6.65
C SER A 121 14.33 6.26 7.29
N MET A 122 15.14 5.23 7.10
CA MET A 122 16.54 5.19 7.53
C MET A 122 17.52 5.73 6.46
N GLY A 123 17.01 6.42 5.43
CA GLY A 123 17.82 7.04 4.38
C GLY A 123 18.41 6.07 3.37
N VAL A 124 17.90 4.84 3.29
CA VAL A 124 18.37 3.85 2.31
C VAL A 124 17.83 4.22 0.93
N ARG A 125 18.69 4.73 0.07
CA ARG A 125 18.40 5.03 -1.34
C ARG A 125 19.36 4.32 -2.30
N GLU A 126 20.41 3.70 -1.74
CA GLU A 126 21.44 2.99 -2.48
C GLU A 126 22.00 1.82 -1.66
N TRP A 127 22.70 0.91 -2.33
CA TRP A 127 23.18 -0.34 -1.76
C TRP A 127 24.15 -0.17 -0.58
N ASN A 128 25.07 0.79 -0.67
CA ASN A 128 26.03 1.05 0.41
C ASN A 128 25.33 1.46 1.72
N ARG A 129 24.29 2.30 1.62
CA ARG A 129 23.50 2.70 2.79
C ARG A 129 22.69 1.54 3.35
N PHE A 130 22.14 0.67 2.49
CA PHE A 130 21.47 -0.55 2.93
C PHE A 130 22.39 -1.43 3.77
N ARG A 131 23.60 -1.72 3.27
CA ARG A 131 24.58 -2.51 4.00
C ARG A 131 24.91 -1.87 5.37
N GLY A 132 25.20 -0.58 5.39
CA GLY A 132 25.48 0.14 6.64
C GLY A 132 24.33 0.08 7.65
N LEU A 133 23.05 0.14 7.19
CA LEU A 133 21.92 -0.03 8.07
C LEU A 133 21.82 -1.45 8.64
N ILE A 134 22.07 -2.48 7.86
CA ILE A 134 22.09 -3.85 8.37
C ILE A 134 23.17 -4.03 9.45
N GLU A 135 24.33 -3.41 9.27
CA GLU A 135 25.40 -3.39 10.28
C GLU A 135 24.94 -2.64 11.56
N LEU A 136 24.27 -1.49 11.42
CA LEU A 136 23.74 -0.74 12.56
C LEU A 136 22.68 -1.51 13.37
N LEU A 137 21.84 -2.30 12.72
CA LEU A 137 20.84 -3.15 13.41
C LEU A 137 21.49 -4.16 14.37
N ILE A 138 22.78 -4.51 14.12
CA ILE A 138 23.52 -5.49 14.92
C ILE A 138 24.44 -4.78 15.93
N TYR A 139 25.21 -3.77 15.49
CA TYR A 139 26.28 -3.17 16.27
C TYR A 139 25.87 -1.90 17.04
N ASP A 140 24.85 -1.17 16.55
CA ASP A 140 24.28 -0.01 17.26
C ASP A 140 22.75 0.04 17.13
N PRO A 141 22.04 -0.97 17.68
CA PRO A 141 20.59 -1.03 17.60
C PRO A 141 19.88 0.15 18.30
N GLN A 142 20.58 0.83 19.24
CA GLN A 142 20.02 2.00 19.91
C GLN A 142 19.89 3.18 18.96
N LEU A 143 20.88 3.43 18.11
CA LEU A 143 20.81 4.48 17.09
C LEU A 143 19.63 4.27 16.13
N VAL A 144 19.38 3.02 15.74
CA VAL A 144 18.24 2.68 14.86
C VAL A 144 16.90 2.94 15.59
N ARG A 145 16.77 2.49 16.84
CA ARG A 145 15.55 2.72 17.64
C ARG A 145 15.24 4.19 17.81
N GLU A 146 16.24 4.98 18.20
CA GLU A 146 16.07 6.42 18.40
C GLU A 146 15.74 7.15 17.08
N SER A 147 16.41 6.79 15.98
CA SER A 147 16.12 7.34 14.67
C SER A 147 14.67 7.08 14.26
N MET A 148 14.20 5.85 14.44
CA MET A 148 12.82 5.45 14.10
C MET A 148 11.80 6.08 15.05
N SER A 149 12.12 6.22 16.34
CA SER A 149 11.27 6.93 17.32
C SER A 149 11.02 8.38 16.91
N ILE A 150 12.08 9.11 16.53
CA ILE A 150 11.99 10.50 16.06
C ILE A 150 11.04 10.59 14.85
N GLN A 151 11.15 9.65 13.92
CA GLN A 151 10.30 9.63 12.73
C GLN A 151 8.85 9.27 13.06
N GLY A 152 8.63 8.31 13.96
CA GLY A 152 7.30 7.95 14.44
C GLY A 152 6.59 9.11 15.13
N GLU A 153 7.28 9.84 16.02
CA GLU A 153 6.74 11.04 16.68
C GLU A 153 6.40 12.17 15.69
N PHE A 154 7.28 12.40 14.71
CA PHE A 154 7.03 13.35 13.64
C PHE A 154 5.82 12.97 12.80
N ALA A 155 5.77 11.71 12.34
CA ALA A 155 4.67 11.19 11.56
C ALA A 155 3.34 11.27 12.32
N ALA A 156 3.32 10.98 13.62
CA ALA A 156 2.13 11.10 14.46
C ALA A 156 1.58 12.55 14.50
N LYS A 157 2.46 13.54 14.71
CA LYS A 157 2.07 14.95 14.74
C LYS A 157 1.58 15.45 13.37
N LEU A 158 2.21 15.03 12.29
CA LEU A 158 1.80 15.38 10.94
C LEU A 158 0.46 14.68 10.56
N THR A 159 0.29 13.43 10.97
CA THR A 159 -0.99 12.68 10.82
C THR A 159 -2.11 13.41 11.56
N GLU A 160 -1.91 13.76 12.81
CA GLU A 160 -2.90 14.48 13.61
C GLU A 160 -3.29 15.81 12.95
N ARG A 161 -2.31 16.56 12.47
CA ARG A 161 -2.54 17.81 11.75
C ARG A 161 -3.44 17.62 10.52
N LEU A 162 -3.21 16.58 9.72
CA LEU A 162 -4.01 16.26 8.55
C LEU A 162 -5.42 15.79 8.91
N LEU A 163 -5.55 14.89 9.90
CA LEU A 163 -6.84 14.35 10.31
C LEU A 163 -7.76 15.38 10.99
N ARG A 164 -7.20 16.48 11.50
CA ARG A 164 -8.00 17.66 11.91
C ARG A 164 -8.60 18.42 10.74
N MET A 165 -8.05 18.29 9.54
CA MET A 165 -8.46 19.03 8.35
C MET A 165 -9.37 18.22 7.43
N VAL A 166 -9.20 16.89 7.38
CA VAL A 166 -9.89 16.01 6.45
C VAL A 166 -10.14 14.63 7.04
N ASP A 167 -11.37 14.10 6.85
CA ASP A 167 -11.69 12.71 7.16
C ASP A 167 -11.09 11.78 6.09
N VAL A 168 -10.50 10.66 6.50
CA VAL A 168 -9.99 9.62 5.61
C VAL A 168 -10.69 8.28 5.87
N ASP A 169 -10.71 7.40 4.89
CA ASP A 169 -11.38 6.10 4.97
C ASP A 169 -10.41 4.96 5.33
N ALA A 170 -9.11 5.17 5.11
CA ALA A 170 -8.06 4.22 5.46
C ALA A 170 -6.73 4.93 5.68
N ALA A 171 -5.84 4.29 6.43
CA ALA A 171 -4.43 4.66 6.52
C ALA A 171 -3.56 3.61 5.83
N VAL A 172 -2.56 4.06 5.06
CA VAL A 172 -1.65 3.18 4.30
C VAL A 172 -0.23 3.34 4.80
N PHE A 173 0.34 2.24 5.24
CA PHE A 173 1.77 2.13 5.53
C PHE A 173 2.43 1.37 4.37
N SER A 174 3.16 2.09 3.53
CA SER A 174 3.89 1.48 2.41
C SER A 174 5.23 0.94 2.92
N GLU A 175 5.38 -0.37 2.92
CA GLU A 175 6.53 -1.05 3.53
C GLU A 175 7.22 -1.99 2.52
N PRO A 176 8.15 -1.49 1.71
CA PRO A 176 8.94 -2.30 0.78
C PRO A 176 10.03 -3.09 1.54
N ILE A 177 9.63 -4.06 2.34
CA ILE A 177 10.50 -4.82 3.24
C ILE A 177 10.69 -6.28 2.81
N GLY A 178 9.87 -6.75 1.87
CA GLY A 178 9.95 -8.11 1.36
C GLY A 178 11.20 -8.36 0.51
N GLY A 179 11.58 -9.61 0.42
CA GLY A 179 12.54 -10.14 -0.55
C GLY A 179 11.87 -11.26 -1.35
N ASN A 180 12.58 -11.91 -2.26
CA ASN A 180 12.01 -13.00 -3.05
C ASN A 180 11.47 -14.13 -2.17
N ASP A 181 12.28 -14.60 -1.22
CA ASP A 181 11.94 -15.73 -0.37
C ASP A 181 11.37 -15.32 0.99
N LYS A 182 11.85 -14.21 1.54
CA LYS A 182 11.50 -13.73 2.88
C LYS A 182 11.80 -12.23 3.04
N PRO A 183 11.23 -11.58 4.08
CA PRO A 183 11.60 -10.20 4.43
C PRO A 183 13.09 -10.03 4.71
N LEU A 184 13.58 -8.81 4.48
CA LEU A 184 14.99 -8.46 4.64
C LEU A 184 15.44 -8.39 6.11
N ILE A 185 14.48 -8.30 7.05
CA ILE A 185 14.71 -8.39 8.49
C ILE A 185 13.74 -9.39 9.13
N SER A 186 14.10 -9.95 10.27
CA SER A 186 13.26 -10.92 10.97
C SER A 186 12.00 -10.28 11.57
N PRO A 187 10.92 -11.04 11.83
CA PRO A 187 9.73 -10.53 12.52
C PRO A 187 10.06 -9.86 13.86
N ARG A 188 10.98 -10.43 14.65
CA ARG A 188 11.42 -9.83 15.91
C ARG A 188 12.06 -8.45 15.69
N MET A 189 12.96 -8.33 14.72
CA MET A 189 13.58 -7.04 14.38
C MET A 189 12.55 -6.05 13.84
N TYR A 190 11.60 -6.53 13.06
CA TYR A 190 10.52 -5.71 12.55
C TYR A 190 9.63 -5.14 13.66
N GLU A 191 9.25 -5.96 14.64
CA GLU A 191 8.53 -5.49 15.82
C GLU A 191 9.35 -4.47 16.61
N GLU A 192 10.61 -4.78 16.88
CA GLU A 192 11.48 -3.97 17.74
C GLU A 192 11.82 -2.61 17.13
N PHE A 193 12.22 -2.56 15.87
CA PHE A 193 12.75 -1.36 15.24
C PHE A 193 11.70 -0.58 14.45
N VAL A 194 10.67 -1.24 13.94
CA VAL A 194 9.72 -0.65 13.01
C VAL A 194 8.36 -0.47 13.65
N LEU A 195 7.66 -1.56 13.98
CA LEU A 195 6.28 -1.48 14.48
C LEU A 195 6.16 -0.68 15.76
N LYS A 196 7.15 -0.79 16.67
CA LYS A 196 7.19 0.02 17.89
C LYS A 196 7.25 1.52 17.59
N SER A 197 7.96 1.92 16.55
CA SER A 197 8.01 3.34 16.13
C SER A 197 6.71 3.83 15.50
N TYR A 198 5.86 2.93 15.00
CA TYR A 198 4.55 3.28 14.44
C TYR A 198 3.47 3.48 15.50
N GLU A 199 3.69 3.04 16.73
CA GLU A 199 2.70 3.12 17.81
C GLU A 199 2.08 4.52 17.99
N PRO A 200 2.84 5.64 18.00
CA PRO A 200 2.26 6.98 18.11
C PRO A 200 1.35 7.33 16.92
N VAL A 201 1.72 6.94 15.71
CA VAL A 201 0.92 7.17 14.50
C VAL A 201 -0.36 6.34 14.55
N LEU A 202 -0.26 5.06 14.90
CA LEU A 202 -1.40 4.16 15.03
C LEU A 202 -2.37 4.63 16.12
N ALA A 203 -1.88 5.19 17.22
CA ALA A 203 -2.70 5.78 18.27
C ALA A 203 -3.53 6.97 17.73
N VAL A 204 -2.91 7.89 17.00
CA VAL A 204 -3.61 9.00 16.35
C VAL A 204 -4.64 8.52 15.36
N ILE A 205 -4.30 7.58 14.47
CA ILE A 205 -5.22 7.01 13.48
C ILE A 205 -6.47 6.44 14.15
N ARG A 206 -6.30 5.67 15.24
CA ARG A 206 -7.42 5.09 16.01
C ARG A 206 -8.24 6.16 16.71
N GLN A 207 -7.61 7.18 17.30
CA GLN A 207 -8.28 8.30 17.97
C GLN A 207 -9.23 9.04 17.02
N TYR A 208 -8.86 9.16 15.74
CA TYR A 208 -9.71 9.78 14.71
C TYR A 208 -10.67 8.81 14.03
N GLY A 209 -10.81 7.57 14.53
CA GLY A 209 -11.80 6.60 14.07
C GLY A 209 -11.52 5.98 12.69
N VAL A 210 -10.26 5.99 12.24
CA VAL A 210 -9.89 5.32 11.00
C VAL A 210 -9.77 3.82 11.24
N GLU A 211 -10.75 3.06 10.75
CA GLU A 211 -10.90 1.63 11.05
C GLU A 211 -9.98 0.74 10.19
N THR A 212 -9.72 1.13 8.94
CA THR A 212 -8.92 0.33 7.98
C THR A 212 -7.47 0.79 7.98
N ILE A 213 -6.57 -0.07 8.45
CA ILE A 213 -5.12 0.18 8.49
C ILE A 213 -4.43 -0.81 7.57
N ILE A 214 -3.93 -0.29 6.44
CA ILE A 214 -3.41 -1.08 5.32
C ILE A 214 -1.89 -1.22 5.44
N PHE A 215 -1.42 -2.44 5.47
CA PHE A 215 -0.03 -2.79 5.25
C PHE A 215 0.17 -3.04 3.76
N ARG A 216 0.75 -2.06 3.05
CA ARG A 216 1.11 -2.19 1.64
C ARG A 216 2.57 -2.65 1.56
N THR A 217 2.79 -3.84 1.03
CA THR A 217 4.12 -4.42 0.93
C THR A 217 4.46 -4.83 -0.49
N TYR A 218 5.74 -5.14 -0.71
CA TYR A 218 6.26 -5.62 -1.98
C TYR A 218 7.03 -6.91 -1.73
N ALA A 219 6.98 -7.83 -2.69
CA ALA A 219 7.58 -9.15 -2.59
C ALA A 219 7.09 -9.96 -1.37
N ASN A 220 7.79 -10.99 -0.94
CA ASN A 220 7.33 -11.87 0.12
C ASN A 220 7.54 -11.26 1.52
N ALA A 221 6.44 -10.89 2.16
CA ALA A 221 6.41 -10.43 3.56
C ALA A 221 5.52 -11.31 4.46
N ARG A 222 5.16 -12.52 4.03
CA ARG A 222 4.18 -13.41 4.71
C ARG A 222 4.47 -13.59 6.20
N ILE A 223 5.72 -13.83 6.56
CA ILE A 223 6.09 -14.10 7.96
C ILE A 223 5.92 -12.89 8.88
N LEU A 224 5.70 -11.69 8.35
CA LEU A 224 5.42 -10.47 9.13
C LEU A 224 3.95 -10.29 9.44
N ILE A 225 3.03 -11.02 8.79
CA ILE A 225 1.59 -10.84 8.93
C ILE A 225 1.12 -11.01 10.38
N PRO A 226 1.54 -12.04 11.15
CA PRO A 226 1.16 -12.14 12.55
C PRO A 226 1.57 -10.91 13.38
N SER A 227 2.77 -10.38 13.11
CA SER A 227 3.25 -9.17 13.81
C SER A 227 2.42 -7.95 13.47
N ILE A 228 2.11 -7.71 12.19
CA ILE A 228 1.31 -6.54 11.82
C ILE A 228 -0.11 -6.60 12.38
N LEU A 229 -0.75 -7.77 12.40
CA LEU A 229 -2.08 -7.96 13.02
C LEU A 229 -2.05 -7.64 14.52
N LYS A 230 -1.05 -8.14 15.23
CA LYS A 230 -0.82 -7.85 16.66
C LYS A 230 -0.73 -6.34 16.94
N TRP A 231 -0.16 -5.57 16.02
CA TRP A 231 -0.02 -4.11 16.14
C TRP A 231 -1.24 -3.33 15.61
N GLY A 232 -2.25 -4.05 15.10
CA GLY A 232 -3.54 -3.48 14.73
C GLY A 232 -3.68 -3.07 13.27
N PHE A 233 -2.77 -3.49 12.40
CA PHE A 233 -3.06 -3.52 10.98
C PHE A 233 -4.12 -4.59 10.71
N ASN A 234 -4.97 -4.37 9.76
CA ASN A 234 -6.08 -5.29 9.48
C ASN A 234 -6.39 -5.46 7.99
N CYS A 235 -5.55 -4.91 7.13
CA CYS A 235 -5.67 -5.04 5.69
C CYS A 235 -4.29 -5.21 5.06
N LEU A 236 -4.15 -6.19 4.18
CA LEU A 236 -2.95 -6.43 3.38
C LEU A 236 -3.19 -5.97 1.94
N TRP A 237 -2.26 -5.19 1.42
CA TRP A 237 -2.16 -4.86 0.01
C TRP A 237 -0.76 -5.25 -0.47
N ALA A 238 -0.63 -6.47 -0.97
CA ALA A 238 0.64 -6.97 -1.45
C ALA A 238 0.80 -6.69 -2.95
N CYS A 239 1.95 -6.20 -3.34
CA CYS A 239 2.32 -5.88 -4.72
C CYS A 239 3.60 -6.62 -5.11
N GLU A 240 3.72 -7.00 -6.38
CA GLU A 240 4.91 -7.66 -6.96
C GLU A 240 5.31 -8.93 -6.18
N VAL A 241 4.35 -9.75 -5.82
CA VAL A 241 4.56 -10.94 -5.00
C VAL A 241 4.68 -12.17 -5.88
N ASN A 242 5.61 -13.06 -5.51
CA ASN A 242 5.54 -14.43 -5.98
C ASN A 242 4.31 -15.11 -5.32
N ILE A 243 3.37 -15.55 -6.14
CA ILE A 243 2.08 -16.10 -5.71
C ILE A 243 2.23 -17.33 -4.82
N GLU A 244 3.20 -18.19 -5.08
CA GLU A 244 3.46 -19.35 -4.24
C GLU A 244 3.75 -18.96 -2.78
N ALA A 245 4.30 -17.76 -2.56
CA ALA A 245 4.62 -17.27 -1.23
C ALA A 245 3.48 -16.53 -0.52
N MET A 246 2.55 -15.93 -1.28
CA MET A 246 1.51 -15.04 -0.77
C MET A 246 0.12 -15.36 -1.37
N ASP A 247 -0.24 -16.66 -1.47
CA ASP A 247 -1.58 -17.04 -1.94
C ASP A 247 -2.66 -16.50 -0.97
N TYR A 248 -3.50 -15.61 -1.46
CA TYR A 248 -4.55 -14.98 -0.66
C TYR A 248 -5.60 -15.96 -0.15
N ARG A 249 -5.79 -17.11 -0.80
CA ARG A 249 -6.69 -18.17 -0.31
C ARG A 249 -6.10 -18.82 0.95
N GLU A 250 -4.79 -18.99 1.00
CA GLU A 250 -4.10 -19.49 2.19
C GLU A 250 -4.10 -18.47 3.31
N LEU A 251 -3.84 -17.20 2.99
CA LEU A 251 -3.91 -16.11 3.97
C LEU A 251 -5.32 -15.99 4.55
N ARG A 252 -6.36 -16.14 3.72
CA ARG A 252 -7.75 -16.13 4.19
C ARG A 252 -8.05 -17.31 5.11
N ARG A 253 -7.57 -18.51 4.79
CA ARG A 253 -7.74 -19.70 5.66
C ARG A 253 -7.03 -19.54 7.01
N GLU A 254 -5.85 -18.90 7.02
CA GLU A 254 -5.02 -18.73 8.20
C GLU A 254 -5.52 -17.62 9.11
N PHE A 255 -5.87 -16.46 8.55
CA PHE A 255 -6.18 -15.24 9.31
C PHE A 255 -7.68 -14.87 9.31
N GLY A 256 -8.51 -15.57 8.56
CA GLY A 256 -9.97 -15.35 8.53
C GLY A 256 -10.34 -13.89 8.25
N GLN A 257 -11.27 -13.36 9.03
CA GLN A 257 -11.76 -11.99 8.91
C GLN A 257 -10.90 -10.94 9.64
N ASP A 258 -9.86 -11.35 10.33
CA ASP A 258 -8.92 -10.41 10.93
C ASP A 258 -8.10 -9.67 9.87
N LEU A 259 -7.99 -10.25 8.66
CA LEU A 259 -7.22 -9.70 7.55
C LEU A 259 -8.09 -9.44 6.31
N ARG A 260 -8.26 -8.16 5.95
CA ARG A 260 -8.80 -7.75 4.64
C ARG A 260 -7.70 -7.86 3.61
N LEU A 261 -8.08 -8.08 2.34
CA LEU A 261 -7.15 -8.37 1.27
C LEU A 261 -7.41 -7.45 0.06
N ILE A 262 -6.36 -6.81 -0.46
CA ILE A 262 -6.40 -6.04 -1.71
C ILE A 262 -5.30 -6.58 -2.62
N GLY A 263 -5.62 -6.94 -3.87
CA GLY A 263 -4.67 -7.52 -4.82
C GLY A 263 -4.84 -9.02 -5.04
N GLY A 264 -3.72 -9.73 -5.15
CA GLY A 264 -3.65 -11.20 -5.15
C GLY A 264 -3.90 -11.88 -6.48
N ILE A 265 -4.07 -11.13 -7.59
CA ILE A 265 -4.15 -11.68 -8.95
C ILE A 265 -2.77 -11.58 -9.59
N ASP A 266 -2.23 -12.73 -10.02
CA ASP A 266 -0.90 -12.80 -10.60
C ASP A 266 -0.80 -12.05 -11.93
N LEU A 267 0.05 -11.04 -11.93
CA LEU A 267 0.36 -10.29 -13.15
C LEU A 267 1.00 -11.18 -14.22
N ASP A 268 1.76 -12.21 -13.82
CA ASP A 268 2.37 -13.14 -14.76
C ASP A 268 1.33 -13.95 -15.52
N ALA A 269 0.19 -14.30 -14.92
CA ALA A 269 -0.89 -14.95 -15.63
C ALA A 269 -1.39 -14.11 -16.83
N LEU A 270 -1.35 -12.78 -16.72
CA LEU A 270 -1.76 -11.88 -17.80
C LEU A 270 -0.82 -11.93 -19.02
N ARG A 271 0.42 -12.36 -18.84
CA ARG A 271 1.38 -12.55 -19.93
C ARG A 271 1.15 -13.83 -20.69
N HIS A 272 0.68 -14.88 -20.02
CA HIS A 272 0.61 -16.24 -20.54
C HIS A 272 -0.69 -16.58 -21.29
N GLY A 273 -1.58 -15.61 -21.49
CA GLY A 273 -2.76 -15.74 -22.33
C GLY A 273 -4.06 -16.08 -21.58
N LYS A 274 -5.14 -16.21 -22.34
CA LYS A 274 -6.50 -16.26 -21.80
C LYS A 274 -6.76 -17.44 -20.87
N GLU A 275 -6.17 -18.61 -21.15
CA GLU A 275 -6.33 -19.79 -20.30
C GLU A 275 -5.68 -19.63 -18.93
N ALA A 276 -4.48 -19.02 -18.87
CA ALA A 276 -3.81 -18.71 -17.62
C ALA A 276 -4.61 -17.69 -16.82
N ILE A 277 -5.09 -16.62 -17.45
CA ILE A 277 -5.95 -15.61 -16.85
C ILE A 277 -7.23 -16.22 -16.30
N MET A 278 -7.89 -17.06 -17.09
CA MET A 278 -9.14 -17.71 -16.66
C MET A 278 -8.91 -18.60 -15.44
N ARG A 279 -7.86 -19.40 -15.45
CA ARG A 279 -7.50 -20.26 -14.33
C ARG A 279 -7.22 -19.44 -13.07
N GLU A 280 -6.39 -18.41 -13.20
CA GLU A 280 -6.02 -17.52 -12.10
C GLU A 280 -7.25 -16.87 -11.46
N ILE A 281 -8.11 -16.26 -12.25
CA ILE A 281 -9.29 -15.56 -11.76
C ILE A 281 -10.31 -16.53 -11.16
N LEU A 282 -10.68 -17.60 -11.89
CA LEU A 282 -11.75 -18.49 -11.43
C LEU A 282 -11.36 -19.30 -10.19
N GLN A 283 -10.07 -19.59 -9.99
CA GLN A 283 -9.62 -20.31 -8.81
C GLN A 283 -9.50 -19.43 -7.56
N LYS A 284 -9.25 -18.12 -7.71
CA LYS A 284 -8.96 -17.23 -6.57
C LYS A 284 -10.09 -16.26 -6.24
N VAL A 285 -10.67 -15.62 -7.26
CA VAL A 285 -11.58 -14.50 -7.02
C VAL A 285 -12.92 -14.96 -6.42
N PRO A 286 -13.67 -15.93 -6.99
CA PRO A 286 -14.97 -16.30 -6.47
C PRO A 286 -14.96 -16.78 -5.01
N PRO A 287 -14.04 -17.67 -4.57
CA PRO A 287 -14.02 -18.12 -3.17
C PRO A 287 -13.69 -16.98 -2.20
N LEU A 288 -12.76 -16.08 -2.52
CA LEU A 288 -12.43 -14.93 -1.67
C LEU A 288 -13.56 -13.91 -1.60
N LEU A 289 -14.29 -13.69 -2.70
CA LEU A 289 -15.48 -12.84 -2.72
C LEU A 289 -16.62 -13.40 -1.85
N ALA A 290 -16.79 -14.71 -1.86
CA ALA A 290 -17.83 -15.36 -1.04
C ALA A 290 -17.61 -15.15 0.46
N GLU A 291 -16.35 -15.10 0.90
CA GLU A 291 -15.98 -14.85 2.28
C GLU A 291 -15.97 -13.35 2.65
N GLY A 292 -15.94 -12.44 1.67
CA GLY A 292 -15.91 -10.98 1.86
C GLY A 292 -14.54 -10.41 2.24
N GLY A 293 -14.47 -9.09 2.47
CA GLY A 293 -13.23 -8.41 2.86
C GLY A 293 -12.13 -8.49 1.80
N TYR A 294 -12.49 -8.57 0.50
CA TYR A 294 -11.55 -8.76 -0.59
C TYR A 294 -11.82 -7.81 -1.77
N VAL A 295 -10.78 -7.14 -2.22
CA VAL A 295 -10.76 -6.33 -3.44
C VAL A 295 -9.78 -6.96 -4.42
N PRO A 296 -10.27 -7.63 -5.48
CA PRO A 296 -9.41 -8.25 -6.49
C PRO A 296 -8.70 -7.18 -7.34
N LEU A 297 -7.41 -7.36 -7.53
CA LEU A 297 -6.57 -6.45 -8.28
C LEU A 297 -5.36 -7.21 -8.81
N ALA A 298 -4.94 -6.92 -10.05
CA ALA A 298 -3.70 -7.46 -10.57
C ALA A 298 -2.51 -6.93 -9.76
N ASP A 299 -1.57 -7.81 -9.49
CA ASP A 299 -0.43 -7.54 -8.61
C ASP A 299 0.57 -6.57 -9.25
N GLY A 300 0.57 -5.34 -8.75
CA GLY A 300 1.44 -4.28 -9.24
C GLY A 300 0.97 -3.58 -10.52
N ARG A 301 1.82 -2.67 -11.01
CA ARG A 301 1.53 -1.91 -12.23
C ARG A 301 1.68 -2.77 -13.47
N ILE A 302 0.73 -2.63 -14.40
CA ILE A 302 0.78 -3.33 -15.69
C ILE A 302 2.08 -3.00 -16.42
N ARG A 303 2.72 -4.05 -16.99
CA ARG A 303 4.01 -3.99 -17.66
C ARG A 303 3.85 -4.14 -19.17
N GLU A 304 4.88 -3.73 -19.95
CA GLU A 304 4.87 -3.73 -21.42
C GLU A 304 4.72 -5.12 -22.05
N ASP A 305 5.10 -6.16 -21.33
CA ASP A 305 5.03 -7.55 -21.74
C ASP A 305 3.64 -8.21 -21.54
N VAL A 306 2.67 -7.47 -20.98
CA VAL A 306 1.26 -7.87 -20.94
C VAL A 306 0.58 -7.45 -22.25
N PRO A 307 0.14 -8.40 -23.12
CA PRO A 307 -0.54 -8.07 -24.37
C PRO A 307 -1.87 -7.34 -24.12
N PHE A 308 -2.21 -6.39 -24.99
CA PHE A 308 -3.47 -5.62 -24.89
C PHE A 308 -4.71 -6.52 -24.86
N GLU A 309 -4.78 -7.54 -25.72
CA GLU A 309 -5.91 -8.47 -25.75
C GLU A 309 -6.07 -9.30 -24.48
N ASN A 310 -4.94 -9.65 -23.83
CA ASN A 310 -4.95 -10.36 -22.56
C ASN A 310 -5.50 -9.47 -21.44
N TYR A 311 -5.09 -8.20 -21.42
CA TYR A 311 -5.60 -7.25 -20.43
C TYR A 311 -7.09 -6.96 -20.64
N VAL A 312 -7.56 -6.85 -21.90
CA VAL A 312 -8.99 -6.74 -22.22
C VAL A 312 -9.76 -7.96 -21.71
N TYR A 313 -9.22 -9.15 -21.93
CA TYR A 313 -9.84 -10.40 -21.45
C TYR A 313 -9.89 -10.47 -19.92
N TYR A 314 -8.76 -10.13 -19.26
CA TYR A 314 -8.68 -10.04 -17.81
C TYR A 314 -9.77 -9.14 -17.23
N ARG A 315 -9.89 -7.90 -17.73
CA ARG A 315 -10.87 -6.93 -17.22
C ARG A 315 -12.30 -7.42 -17.41
N ARG A 316 -12.65 -7.95 -18.56
CA ARG A 316 -14.00 -8.51 -18.84
C ARG A 316 -14.32 -9.70 -17.95
N LEU A 317 -13.37 -10.62 -17.78
CA LEU A 317 -13.59 -11.79 -16.93
C LEU A 317 -13.73 -11.36 -15.46
N LEU A 318 -12.90 -10.45 -14.99
CA LEU A 318 -13.00 -9.91 -13.63
C LEU A 318 -14.37 -9.26 -13.40
N GLU A 319 -14.84 -8.42 -14.32
CA GLU A 319 -16.18 -7.82 -14.25
C GLU A 319 -17.28 -8.90 -14.18
N THR A 320 -17.18 -9.95 -14.99
CA THR A 320 -18.15 -11.04 -15.02
C THR A 320 -18.23 -11.78 -13.68
N VAL A 321 -17.09 -12.12 -13.08
CA VAL A 321 -17.08 -12.91 -11.82
C VAL A 321 -17.36 -12.07 -10.57
N THR A 322 -17.28 -10.75 -10.66
CA THR A 322 -17.51 -9.83 -9.54
C THR A 322 -18.90 -9.17 -9.58
N GLN A 323 -19.63 -9.27 -10.68
CA GLN A 323 -21.06 -8.89 -10.74
C GLN A 323 -21.88 -9.91 -9.96
N ARG A 324 -22.70 -9.43 -9.05
CA ARG A 324 -23.64 -10.25 -8.28
C ARG A 324 -25.01 -10.28 -8.92
#